data_130c9d7e1ce85fce39b5a3c60fb1a98a
#
_entry.id   130c9d7e1ce85fce39b5a3c60fb1a98a
#
_cell.length_a   1.000
_cell.length_b   1.000
_cell.length_c   1.000
_cell.angle_alpha   90.00
_cell.angle_beta   90.00
_cell.angle_gamma   90.00
#
_symmetry.space_group_name_H-M   'P 1'
#
loop_
_entity.id
_entity.type
_entity.pdbx_description
1 polymer ?
#
loop_
_entity_poly.entity_id
_entity_poly.type
_entity_poly.pdbx_seq_one_letter_code
_entity_poly.pdbx_strand_id
1 'polypeptide(L)'
;MEKTIVSISQDARYFYGRAMDAETRNNPQKVLEYFDRALAMDPGYAMALNEKGNFLDLMGRLDEALTCYDTALKLEPEDAEIWFNKGLTLKKIGREKDAVSCINRGIELAIG
;
A
#
# COMPACT_ATOMS: atom_id res chain seq x y z
N MET A 1 28.56 -0.58 0.88
CA MET A 1 27.40 -0.73 1.76
C MET A 1 26.30 0.24 1.39
N GLU A 2 26.53 1.53 1.59
CA GLU A 2 25.55 2.56 1.22
C GLU A 2 25.17 2.51 -0.26
N LYS A 3 26.14 2.27 -1.13
CA LYS A 3 25.93 2.19 -2.56
C LYS A 3 24.95 1.07 -2.92
N THR A 4 25.06 -0.07 -2.25
CA THR A 4 24.18 -1.21 -2.47
C THR A 4 22.75 -0.88 -2.03
N ILE A 5 22.59 -0.23 -0.86
CA ILE A 5 21.28 0.17 -0.33
C ILE A 5 20.61 1.17 -1.27
N VAL A 6 21.37 2.18 -1.73
CA VAL A 6 20.87 3.19 -2.66
C VAL A 6 20.42 2.53 -3.98
N SER A 7 21.21 1.57 -4.47
CA SER A 7 20.91 0.86 -5.72
C SER A 7 19.60 0.07 -5.61
N ILE A 8 19.42 -0.68 -4.50
CA ILE A 8 18.19 -1.42 -4.25
C ILE A 8 17.00 -0.47 -4.17
N SER A 9 17.17 0.64 -3.45
CA SER A 9 16.12 1.64 -3.31
C SER A 9 15.74 2.27 -4.64
N GLN A 10 16.72 2.53 -5.52
CA GLN A 10 16.46 3.07 -6.85
C GLN A 10 15.72 2.07 -7.73
N ASP A 11 16.12 0.80 -7.68
CA ASP A 11 15.46 -0.26 -8.44
C ASP A 11 14.01 -0.42 -7.97
N ALA A 12 13.79 -0.39 -6.65
CA ALA A 12 12.45 -0.47 -6.11
C ALA A 12 11.59 0.69 -6.60
N ARG A 13 12.11 1.90 -6.59
CA ARG A 13 11.39 3.07 -7.10
C ARG A 13 11.10 2.98 -8.59
N TYR A 14 12.03 2.42 -9.36
CA TYR A 14 11.82 2.20 -10.78
C TYR A 14 10.60 1.30 -11.02
N PHE A 15 10.55 0.16 -10.32
CA PHE A 15 9.41 -0.75 -10.48
C PHE A 15 8.11 -0.17 -9.94
N TYR A 16 8.18 0.59 -8.85
CA TYR A 16 7.02 1.31 -8.35
C TYR A 16 6.47 2.26 -9.42
N GLY A 17 7.34 3.01 -10.06
CA GLY A 17 6.95 3.92 -11.15
C GLY A 17 6.33 3.18 -12.33
N ARG A 18 6.88 2.00 -12.68
CA ARG A 18 6.31 1.18 -13.75
C ARG A 18 4.93 0.65 -13.38
N ALA A 19 4.71 0.33 -12.09
CA ALA A 19 3.40 -0.09 -11.62
C ALA A 19 2.37 1.04 -11.79
N MET A 20 2.74 2.25 -11.40
CA MET A 20 1.86 3.41 -11.53
C MET A 20 1.55 3.71 -12.99
N ASP A 21 2.53 3.58 -13.87
CA ASP A 21 2.35 3.74 -15.31
C ASP A 21 1.40 2.67 -15.88
N ALA A 22 1.57 1.42 -15.45
CA ALA A 22 0.70 0.33 -15.88
C ALA A 22 -0.75 0.53 -15.42
N GLU A 23 -0.94 1.13 -14.24
CA GLU A 23 -2.27 1.48 -13.73
C GLU A 23 -2.96 2.49 -14.65
N THR A 24 -2.24 3.54 -15.06
CA THR A 24 -2.80 4.53 -15.97
C THR A 24 -3.11 3.94 -17.35
N ARG A 25 -2.39 2.90 -17.74
CA ARG A 25 -2.61 2.21 -19.02
C ARG A 25 -3.63 1.08 -18.92
N ASN A 26 -4.25 0.93 -17.76
CA ASN A 26 -5.26 -0.08 -17.50
C ASN A 26 -4.77 -1.51 -17.81
N ASN A 27 -3.60 -1.84 -17.27
CA ASN A 27 -3.01 -3.17 -17.43
C ASN A 27 -2.82 -3.81 -16.04
N PRO A 28 -3.90 -4.42 -15.48
CA PRO A 28 -3.89 -4.89 -14.08
C PRO A 28 -2.84 -5.96 -13.77
N GLN A 29 -2.56 -6.84 -14.72
CA GLN A 29 -1.56 -7.88 -14.49
C GLN A 29 -0.16 -7.28 -14.33
N LYS A 30 0.16 -6.28 -15.14
CA LYS A 30 1.44 -5.58 -15.07
C LYS A 30 1.55 -4.74 -13.80
N VAL A 31 0.46 -4.15 -13.34
CA VAL A 31 0.45 -3.39 -12.10
C VAL A 31 0.94 -4.27 -10.94
N LEU A 32 0.32 -5.42 -10.75
CA LEU A 32 0.71 -6.33 -9.65
C LEU A 32 2.13 -6.86 -9.82
N GLU A 33 2.51 -7.22 -11.05
CA GLU A 33 3.87 -7.70 -11.32
C GLU A 33 4.92 -6.66 -10.91
N TYR A 34 4.71 -5.41 -11.28
CA TYR A 34 5.68 -4.35 -10.97
C TYR A 34 5.69 -4.00 -9.49
N PHE A 35 4.53 -3.97 -8.82
CA PHE A 35 4.53 -3.78 -7.37
C PHE A 35 5.29 -4.91 -6.67
N ASP A 36 5.09 -6.15 -7.10
CA ASP A 36 5.78 -7.29 -6.51
C ASP A 36 7.29 -7.22 -6.74
N ARG A 37 7.72 -6.76 -7.91
CA ARG A 37 9.14 -6.54 -8.16
C ARG A 37 9.72 -5.45 -7.27
N ALA A 38 8.98 -4.35 -7.10
CA ALA A 38 9.40 -3.27 -6.20
C ALA A 38 9.58 -3.78 -4.77
N LEU A 39 8.63 -4.59 -4.30
CA LEU A 39 8.65 -5.13 -2.95
C LEU A 39 9.70 -6.24 -2.77
N ALA A 40 10.05 -6.95 -3.86
CA ALA A 40 11.15 -7.90 -3.81
C ALA A 40 12.49 -7.18 -3.64
N MET A 41 12.64 -6.01 -4.24
CA MET A 41 13.84 -5.19 -4.10
C MET A 41 13.91 -4.47 -2.76
N ASP A 42 12.76 -4.02 -2.26
CA ASP A 42 12.67 -3.31 -0.99
C ASP A 42 11.41 -3.75 -0.25
N PRO A 43 11.49 -4.80 0.57
CA PRO A 43 10.32 -5.27 1.33
C PRO A 43 9.75 -4.24 2.30
N GLY A 44 10.54 -3.23 2.69
CA GLY A 44 10.11 -2.14 3.56
C GLY A 44 9.56 -0.93 2.83
N TYR A 45 9.23 -1.07 1.55
CA TYR A 45 8.72 0.04 0.76
C TYR A 45 7.22 0.25 1.05
N ALA A 46 6.94 0.98 2.14
CA ALA A 46 5.58 1.16 2.65
C ALA A 46 4.66 1.82 1.61
N MET A 47 5.17 2.79 0.85
CA MET A 47 4.39 3.44 -0.20
C MET A 47 3.92 2.44 -1.26
N ALA A 48 4.79 1.52 -1.67
CA ALA A 48 4.43 0.49 -2.64
C ALA A 48 3.38 -0.47 -2.08
N LEU A 49 3.49 -0.84 -0.80
CA LEU A 49 2.50 -1.67 -0.14
C LEU A 49 1.14 -0.97 -0.09
N ASN A 50 1.13 0.30 0.28
CA ASN A 50 -0.11 1.07 0.34
C ASN A 50 -0.77 1.17 -1.03
N GLU A 51 0.00 1.47 -2.07
CA GLU A 51 -0.53 1.60 -3.42
C GLU A 51 -0.98 0.25 -3.99
N LYS A 52 -0.25 -0.83 -3.68
CA LYS A 52 -0.68 -2.18 -4.06
C LYS A 52 -2.01 -2.50 -3.39
N GLY A 53 -2.14 -2.16 -2.10
CA GLY A 53 -3.39 -2.33 -1.37
C GLY A 53 -4.54 -1.57 -2.02
N ASN A 54 -4.31 -0.32 -2.40
CA ASN A 54 -5.32 0.50 -3.07
C ASN A 54 -5.74 -0.14 -4.40
N PHE A 55 -4.79 -0.64 -5.15
CA PHE A 55 -5.08 -1.30 -6.42
C PHE A 55 -5.89 -2.58 -6.21
N LEU A 56 -5.51 -3.40 -5.23
CA LEU A 56 -6.24 -4.62 -4.90
C LEU A 56 -7.66 -4.31 -4.43
N ASP A 57 -7.83 -3.24 -3.65
CA ASP A 57 -9.15 -2.78 -3.22
C ASP A 57 -10.03 -2.44 -4.43
N LEU A 58 -9.48 -1.70 -5.39
CA LEU A 58 -10.20 -1.34 -6.63
C LEU A 58 -10.61 -2.58 -7.42
N MET A 59 -9.82 -3.65 -7.37
CA MET A 59 -10.12 -4.91 -8.03
C MET A 59 -11.11 -5.78 -7.26
N GLY A 60 -11.51 -5.37 -6.07
CA GLY A 60 -12.40 -6.16 -5.22
C GLY A 60 -11.67 -7.25 -4.43
N ARG A 61 -10.35 -7.30 -4.48
CA ARG A 61 -9.54 -8.27 -3.71
C ARG A 61 -9.27 -7.69 -2.34
N LEU A 62 -10.32 -7.58 -1.54
CA LEU A 62 -10.31 -6.79 -0.33
C LEU A 62 -9.45 -7.39 0.79
N ASP A 63 -9.46 -8.71 0.95
CA ASP A 63 -8.63 -9.36 1.99
C ASP A 63 -7.15 -9.18 1.68
N GLU A 64 -6.77 -9.27 0.43
CA GLU A 64 -5.39 -9.05 0.03
C GLU A 64 -4.98 -7.58 0.23
N ALA A 65 -5.90 -6.66 -0.03
CA ALA A 65 -5.66 -5.24 0.23
C ALA A 65 -5.39 -5.02 1.72
N LEU A 66 -6.19 -5.61 2.61
CA LEU A 66 -5.97 -5.49 4.05
C LEU A 66 -4.59 -6.00 4.47
N THR A 67 -4.15 -7.11 3.88
CA THR A 67 -2.81 -7.64 4.18
C THR A 67 -1.72 -6.64 3.81
N CYS A 68 -1.86 -5.97 2.67
CA CYS A 68 -0.91 -4.93 2.25
C CYS A 68 -0.92 -3.75 3.22
N TYR A 69 -2.09 -3.27 3.62
CA TYR A 69 -2.18 -2.17 4.57
C TYR A 69 -1.62 -2.54 5.93
N ASP A 70 -1.90 -3.75 6.41
CA ASP A 70 -1.39 -4.20 7.71
C ASP A 70 0.13 -4.26 7.71
N THR A 71 0.72 -4.75 6.62
CA THR A 71 2.18 -4.77 6.49
C THR A 71 2.74 -3.35 6.43
N ALA A 72 2.09 -2.48 5.66
CA ALA A 72 2.50 -1.07 5.56
C ALA A 72 2.42 -0.37 6.93
N LEU A 73 1.40 -0.66 7.73
CA LEU A 73 1.25 -0.07 9.06
C LEU A 73 2.27 -0.59 10.07
N LYS A 74 2.79 -1.80 9.89
CA LYS A 74 3.90 -2.28 10.72
C LYS A 74 5.15 -1.47 10.45
N LEU A 75 5.33 -1.00 9.22
CA LEU A 75 6.48 -0.18 8.83
C LEU A 75 6.27 1.29 9.18
N GLU A 76 5.06 1.79 8.96
CA GLU A 76 4.70 3.19 9.14
C GLU A 76 3.41 3.31 9.97
N PRO A 77 3.49 3.04 11.29
CA PRO A 77 2.27 2.98 12.13
C PRO A 77 1.58 4.32 12.33
N GLU A 78 2.23 5.42 11.99
CA GLU A 78 1.68 6.76 12.16
C GLU A 78 1.26 7.41 10.84
N ASP A 79 1.21 6.63 9.77
CA ASP A 79 0.78 7.14 8.47
C ASP A 79 -0.75 7.16 8.41
N ALA A 80 -1.32 8.36 8.50
CA ALA A 80 -2.77 8.57 8.53
C ALA A 80 -3.45 8.02 7.27
N GLU A 81 -2.83 8.19 6.11
CA GLU A 81 -3.40 7.73 4.83
C GLU A 81 -3.64 6.22 4.83
N ILE A 82 -2.67 5.45 5.34
CA ILE A 82 -2.80 3.99 5.38
C ILE A 82 -3.95 3.59 6.30
N TRP A 83 -4.09 4.24 7.45
CA TRP A 83 -5.21 4.00 8.35
C TRP A 83 -6.55 4.27 7.67
N PHE A 84 -6.67 5.37 6.94
CA PHE A 84 -7.90 5.69 6.21
C PHE A 84 -8.19 4.64 5.14
N ASN A 85 -7.18 4.26 4.37
CA ASN A 85 -7.35 3.26 3.32
C ASN A 85 -7.81 1.92 3.87
N LYS A 86 -7.19 1.49 4.98
CA LYS A 86 -7.59 0.26 5.67
C LYS A 86 -9.04 0.36 6.14
N GLY A 87 -9.41 1.49 6.74
CA GLY A 87 -10.77 1.71 7.21
C GLY A 87 -11.81 1.63 6.10
N LEU A 88 -11.52 2.25 4.96
CA LEU A 88 -12.44 2.22 3.81
C LEU A 88 -12.62 0.80 3.27
N THR A 89 -11.53 0.03 3.21
CA THR A 89 -11.61 -1.37 2.78
C THR A 89 -12.41 -2.21 3.76
N LEU A 90 -12.19 -2.02 5.07
CA LEU A 90 -12.96 -2.71 6.11
C LEU A 90 -14.44 -2.40 6.01
N LYS A 91 -14.79 -1.17 5.70
CA LYS A 91 -16.18 -0.76 5.48
C LYS A 91 -16.81 -1.53 4.33
N LYS A 92 -16.08 -1.69 3.23
CA LYS A 92 -16.56 -2.45 2.07
C LYS A 92 -16.81 -3.92 2.40
N ILE A 93 -16.03 -4.49 3.33
CA ILE A 93 -16.18 -5.86 3.78
C ILE A 93 -17.37 -6.00 4.75
N GLY A 94 -17.83 -4.90 5.34
CA GLY A 94 -18.90 -4.89 6.31
C GLY A 94 -18.42 -4.93 7.77
N ARG A 95 -17.12 -4.77 8.02
CA ARG A 95 -16.54 -4.74 9.36
C ARG A 95 -16.57 -3.30 9.88
N GLU A 96 -17.78 -2.83 10.18
CA GLU A 96 -18.07 -1.43 10.50
C GLU A 96 -17.31 -0.92 11.74
N LYS A 97 -17.26 -1.69 12.83
CA LYS A 97 -16.59 -1.26 14.04
C LYS A 97 -15.09 -1.08 13.82
N ASP A 98 -14.48 -2.05 13.13
CA ASP A 98 -13.06 -1.97 12.82
C ASP A 98 -12.77 -0.82 11.87
N ALA A 99 -13.67 -0.59 10.90
CA ALA A 99 -13.55 0.52 9.97
C ALA A 99 -13.53 1.87 10.70
N VAL A 100 -14.47 2.05 11.63
CA VAL A 100 -14.56 3.29 12.42
C VAL A 100 -13.30 3.49 13.24
N SER A 101 -12.79 2.43 13.89
CA SER A 101 -11.55 2.51 14.67
C SER A 101 -10.38 2.98 13.82
N CYS A 102 -10.22 2.40 12.62
CA CYS A 102 -9.13 2.78 11.71
C CYS A 102 -9.27 4.21 11.23
N ILE A 103 -10.47 4.62 10.83
CA ILE A 103 -10.73 5.98 10.36
C ILE A 103 -10.45 6.99 11.48
N ASN A 104 -10.90 6.69 12.70
CA ASN A 104 -10.64 7.56 13.84
C ASN A 104 -9.14 7.68 14.13
N ARG A 105 -8.41 6.57 14.03
CA ARG A 105 -6.95 6.62 14.20
C ARG A 105 -6.30 7.49 13.14
N GLY A 106 -6.75 7.37 11.90
CA GLY A 106 -6.28 8.22 10.81
C GLY A 106 -6.55 9.70 11.09
N ILE A 107 -7.75 10.02 11.58
CA ILE A 107 -8.10 11.40 11.94
C ILE A 107 -7.18 11.92 13.04
N GLU A 108 -6.99 11.15 14.12
CA GLU A 108 -6.10 11.54 15.20
C GLU A 108 -4.69 11.86 14.71
N LEU A 109 -4.16 11.00 13.86
CA LEU A 109 -2.82 11.19 13.32
C LEU A 109 -2.73 12.39 12.37
N ALA A 110 -3.78 12.65 11.60
CA ALA A 110 -3.80 13.74 10.64
C ALA A 110 -3.88 15.11 11.31
N ILE A 111 -4.59 15.21 12.42
CA ILE A 111 -4.74 16.49 13.13
C ILE A 111 -3.72 16.67 14.25
N GLY A 112 -2.97 15.62 14.54
CA GLY A 112 -1.87 15.69 15.47
C GLY A 112 -2.13 15.54 16.90
#